data_0b95dfa7a183d9cba1d509f9dce1f770
#
_entry.id   0b95dfa7a183d9cba1d509f9dce1f770
#
_cell.length_a   1.000
_cell.length_b   1.000
_cell.length_c   1.000
_cell.angle_alpha   90.00
_cell.angle_beta   90.00
_cell.angle_gamma   90.00
#
_symmetry.space_group_name_H-M   'P 1'
#
loop_
_entity.id
_entity.type
_entity.pdbx_description
1 polymer ?
#
loop_
_entity_poly.entity_id
_entity_poly.type
_entity_poly.pdbx_seq_one_letter_code
_entity_poly.pdbx_strand_id
1 'polypeptide(L)'
;MCGIVGFTGRQQAAPILLEGLSHLEYRGYDSAGLAVREGDNLAEVVKATGKLRDLAEKTDNGNTLAGTCGIGHTRWATHGAPSVTNAHPHVSGNCIHSGSGPVESEVVGVHNGIIENYQELKEKLLRHGYAFYSQTDTEVLIKLVDYYYKKYRMGPIDAITKTMVRVRGSYALEVMFKDYPGEIYTARKDSPMIIGIAGGETYVA
;
A
#
# COMPACT_ATOMS: atom_id res chain seq x y z
N MET A 1 16.47 1.00 -2.37
CA MET A 1 15.38 0.14 -2.89
C MET A 1 14.42 -0.15 -1.74
N CYS A 2 13.14 -0.13 -1.99
CA CYS A 2 12.09 -0.29 -0.98
C CYS A 2 11.84 -1.77 -0.64
N GLY A 3 11.17 -2.04 0.50
CA GLY A 3 10.63 -3.34 0.87
C GLY A 3 9.10 -3.31 0.87
N ILE A 4 8.48 -4.40 0.46
CA ILE A 4 7.02 -4.60 0.44
C ILE A 4 6.71 -5.94 1.11
N VAL A 5 5.70 -5.99 1.97
CA VAL A 5 5.24 -7.22 2.65
C VAL A 5 3.73 -7.21 2.77
N GLY A 6 3.09 -8.30 2.39
CA GLY A 6 1.67 -8.56 2.60
C GLY A 6 1.43 -9.82 3.42
N PHE A 7 0.38 -9.84 4.20
CA PHE A 7 -0.05 -10.98 4.99
C PHE A 7 -1.58 -11.08 5.03
N THR A 8 -2.10 -12.27 4.83
CA THR A 8 -3.49 -12.61 5.15
C THR A 8 -3.57 -14.01 5.73
N GLY A 9 -4.30 -14.15 6.84
CA GLY A 9 -4.36 -15.41 7.58
C GLY A 9 -5.26 -15.35 8.79
N ARG A 10 -4.85 -16.04 9.87
CA ARG A 10 -5.58 -16.12 11.14
C ARG A 10 -4.88 -15.36 12.27
N GLN A 11 -3.58 -15.10 12.13
CA GLN A 11 -2.79 -14.38 13.11
C GLN A 11 -2.93 -12.86 12.91
N GLN A 12 -2.52 -12.09 13.93
CA GLN A 12 -2.46 -10.63 13.84
C GLN A 12 -1.43 -10.22 12.79
N ALA A 13 -1.87 -9.45 11.78
CA ALA A 13 -1.05 -9.10 10.63
C ALA A 13 0.10 -8.14 10.99
N ALA A 14 -0.14 -7.14 11.85
CA ALA A 14 0.81 -6.07 12.08
C ALA A 14 2.19 -6.55 12.60
N PRO A 15 2.28 -7.43 13.62
CA PRO A 15 3.57 -7.97 14.05
C PRO A 15 4.31 -8.73 12.95
N ILE A 16 3.59 -9.52 12.14
CA ILE A 16 4.15 -10.31 11.03
C ILE A 16 4.70 -9.36 9.93
N LEU A 17 3.94 -8.30 9.61
CA LEU A 17 4.38 -7.31 8.64
C LEU A 17 5.64 -6.57 9.12
N LEU A 18 5.71 -6.18 10.40
CA LEU A 18 6.90 -5.55 10.98
C LEU A 18 8.11 -6.48 10.94
N GLU A 19 7.94 -7.74 11.28
CA GLU A 19 9.00 -8.75 11.18
C GLU A 19 9.48 -8.90 9.73
N GLY A 20 8.56 -9.10 8.78
CA GLY A 20 8.90 -9.19 7.36
C GLY A 20 9.63 -7.96 6.83
N LEU A 21 9.17 -6.75 7.19
CA LEU A 21 9.81 -5.51 6.81
C LEU A 21 11.20 -5.34 7.44
N SER A 22 11.43 -5.88 8.64
CA SER A 22 12.75 -5.83 9.30
C SER A 22 13.83 -6.53 8.48
N HIS A 23 13.49 -7.62 7.81
CA HIS A 23 14.39 -8.34 6.89
C HIS A 23 14.69 -7.56 5.60
N LEU A 24 13.86 -6.54 5.27
CA LEU A 24 13.98 -5.73 4.07
C LEU A 24 14.48 -4.30 4.36
N GLU A 25 14.67 -3.91 5.62
CA GLU A 25 15.03 -2.55 6.02
C GLU A 25 16.35 -2.06 5.41
N TYR A 26 17.30 -2.97 5.17
CA TYR A 26 18.54 -2.63 4.47
C TYR A 26 18.33 -2.04 3.08
N ARG A 27 17.13 -2.20 2.51
CA ARG A 27 16.73 -1.69 1.20
C ARG A 27 16.10 -0.29 1.25
N GLY A 28 15.55 0.14 2.42
CA GLY A 28 14.90 1.44 2.56
C GLY A 28 14.63 1.77 4.02
N TYR A 29 14.90 3.02 4.43
CA TYR A 29 14.82 3.44 5.83
C TYR A 29 14.50 4.94 6.02
N ASP A 30 13.89 5.59 5.03
CA ASP A 30 13.49 6.99 5.16
C ASP A 30 12.07 7.18 5.73
N SER A 31 11.23 6.19 5.51
CA SER A 31 9.89 6.12 6.06
C SER A 31 9.35 4.69 5.95
N ALA A 32 8.38 4.37 6.79
CA ALA A 32 7.69 3.08 6.78
C ALA A 32 6.21 3.26 7.11
N GLY A 33 5.40 2.25 6.78
CA GLY A 33 4.01 2.24 7.17
C GLY A 33 3.32 0.91 6.91
N LEU A 34 2.20 0.74 7.60
CA LEU A 34 1.31 -0.41 7.54
C LEU A 34 -0.10 0.02 7.21
N ALA A 35 -0.84 -0.84 6.54
CA ALA A 35 -2.29 -0.85 6.51
C ALA A 35 -2.77 -2.22 6.96
N VAL A 36 -3.61 -2.27 7.99
CA VAL A 36 -4.13 -3.52 8.56
C VAL A 36 -5.64 -3.45 8.63
N ARG A 37 -6.30 -4.56 8.41
CA ARG A 37 -7.75 -4.64 8.40
C ARG A 37 -8.25 -5.85 9.17
N GLU A 38 -9.27 -5.62 9.99
CA GLU A 38 -10.01 -6.64 10.70
C GLU A 38 -11.41 -6.81 10.09
N GLY A 39 -11.66 -7.96 9.45
CA GLY A 39 -12.95 -8.28 8.83
C GLY A 39 -13.48 -7.15 7.93
N ASP A 40 -14.73 -6.73 8.16
CA ASP A 40 -15.41 -5.69 7.37
C ASP A 40 -15.08 -4.26 7.83
N ASN A 41 -14.27 -4.08 8.88
CA ASN A 41 -13.88 -2.76 9.36
C ASN A 41 -13.06 -2.00 8.31
N LEU A 42 -12.96 -0.69 8.48
CA LEU A 42 -12.06 0.14 7.68
C LEU A 42 -10.61 -0.28 7.92
N ALA A 43 -9.79 -0.19 6.90
CA ALA A 43 -8.36 -0.40 7.07
C ALA A 43 -7.79 0.69 7.98
N GLU A 44 -7.00 0.29 8.98
CA GLU A 44 -6.19 1.20 9.78
C GLU A 44 -4.82 1.37 9.13
N VAL A 45 -4.45 2.63 8.88
CA VAL A 45 -3.14 2.98 8.32
C VAL A 45 -2.31 3.70 9.36
N VAL A 46 -1.08 3.27 9.54
CA VAL A 46 -0.09 3.93 10.40
C VAL A 46 1.19 4.13 9.61
N LYS A 47 1.72 5.36 9.65
CA LYS A 47 2.94 5.76 8.96
C LYS A 47 3.91 6.45 9.90
N ALA A 48 5.19 6.28 9.66
CA ALA A 48 6.27 6.97 10.35
C ALA A 48 7.37 7.40 9.38
N THR A 49 7.99 8.54 9.64
CA THR A 49 9.27 8.91 9.01
C THR A 49 10.40 8.34 9.82
N GLY A 50 11.52 8.04 9.17
CA GLY A 50 12.67 7.42 9.81
C GLY A 50 12.71 5.91 9.61
N LYS A 51 13.34 5.22 10.53
CA LYS A 51 13.57 3.77 10.47
C LYS A 51 12.32 2.97 10.82
N LEU A 52 12.33 1.69 10.50
CA LEU A 52 11.23 0.78 10.84
C LEU A 52 10.92 0.75 12.35
N ARG A 53 11.95 0.92 13.20
CA ARG A 53 11.76 1.00 14.65
C ARG A 53 10.81 2.13 15.07
N ASP A 54 10.84 3.29 14.35
CA ASP A 54 9.97 4.42 14.67
C ASP A 54 8.49 4.07 14.41
N LEU A 55 8.23 3.23 13.40
CA LEU A 55 6.91 2.66 13.13
C LEU A 55 6.54 1.59 14.18
N ALA A 56 7.48 0.72 14.55
CA ALA A 56 7.28 -0.31 15.57
C ALA A 56 6.95 0.32 16.93
N GLU A 57 7.68 1.34 17.36
CA GLU A 57 7.39 2.10 18.59
C GLU A 57 5.99 2.74 18.53
N LYS A 58 5.63 3.38 17.41
CA LYS A 58 4.34 4.04 17.20
C LYS A 58 3.15 3.07 17.24
N THR A 59 3.37 1.81 16.91
CA THR A 59 2.34 0.75 16.89
C THR A 59 2.43 -0.20 18.08
N ASP A 60 3.27 0.08 19.07
CA ASP A 60 3.58 -0.87 20.17
C ASP A 60 3.92 -2.25 19.60
N ASN A 61 4.89 -2.30 18.68
CA ASN A 61 5.29 -3.51 17.95
C ASN A 61 4.12 -4.21 17.21
N GLY A 62 3.16 -3.42 16.73
CA GLY A 62 1.97 -3.91 16.03
C GLY A 62 0.79 -4.24 16.92
N ASN A 63 0.93 -4.18 18.26
CA ASN A 63 -0.13 -4.55 19.21
C ASN A 63 -1.33 -3.59 19.18
N THR A 64 -1.16 -2.36 18.72
CA THR A 64 -2.25 -1.37 18.62
C THR A 64 -3.10 -1.52 17.36
N LEU A 65 -2.69 -2.38 16.40
CA LEU A 65 -3.38 -2.58 15.14
C LEU A 65 -4.00 -3.98 15.09
N ALA A 66 -5.30 -4.06 15.34
CA ALA A 66 -6.05 -5.31 15.21
C ALA A 66 -6.32 -5.63 13.73
N GLY A 67 -6.19 -6.91 13.36
CA GLY A 67 -6.56 -7.40 12.03
C GLY A 67 -5.66 -8.52 11.54
N THR A 68 -6.23 -9.35 10.68
CA THR A 68 -5.60 -10.57 10.14
C THR A 68 -5.22 -10.46 8.67
N CYS A 69 -5.44 -9.29 8.06
CA CYS A 69 -5.05 -8.98 6.70
C CYS A 69 -4.36 -7.62 6.68
N GLY A 70 -3.23 -7.50 6.00
CA GLY A 70 -2.52 -6.23 5.91
C GLY A 70 -1.38 -6.22 4.92
N ILE A 71 -0.93 -4.99 4.62
CA ILE A 71 0.20 -4.68 3.73
C ILE A 71 1.13 -3.69 4.41
N GLY A 72 2.42 -3.78 4.12
CA GLY A 72 3.43 -2.92 4.70
C GLY A 72 4.53 -2.55 3.73
N HIS A 73 5.22 -1.44 4.03
CA HIS A 73 6.26 -0.91 3.17
C HIS A 73 7.35 -0.19 3.96
N THR A 74 8.61 -0.39 3.56
CA THR A 74 9.75 0.46 3.92
C THR A 74 10.24 1.20 2.68
N ARG A 75 10.39 2.52 2.79
CA ARG A 75 10.63 3.39 1.64
C ARG A 75 12.08 3.84 1.55
N TRP A 76 12.56 3.91 0.31
CA TRP A 76 13.69 4.73 -0.11
C TRP A 76 13.14 5.76 -1.10
N ALA A 77 13.18 7.04 -0.75
CA ALA A 77 12.53 8.10 -1.52
C ALA A 77 13.10 8.19 -2.96
N THR A 78 12.20 8.10 -3.93
CA THR A 78 12.46 8.37 -5.35
C THR A 78 11.69 9.61 -5.82
N HIS A 79 10.42 9.73 -5.43
CA HIS A 79 9.54 10.86 -5.72
C HIS A 79 8.96 11.43 -4.43
N GLY A 80 9.17 12.72 -4.18
CA GLY A 80 8.75 13.42 -2.96
C GLY A 80 9.69 13.17 -1.77
N ALA A 81 9.95 14.22 -0.98
CA ALA A 81 10.79 14.15 0.21
C ALA A 81 10.24 13.18 1.26
N PRO A 82 11.10 12.60 2.12
CA PRO A 82 10.67 11.80 3.26
C PRO A 82 9.69 12.60 4.14
N SER A 83 8.47 12.12 4.23
CA SER A 83 7.41 12.70 5.08
C SER A 83 6.33 11.65 5.32
N VAL A 84 5.54 11.81 6.37
CA VAL A 84 4.38 10.96 6.65
C VAL A 84 3.39 10.96 5.46
N THR A 85 3.21 12.10 4.81
CA THR A 85 2.33 12.24 3.64
C THR A 85 2.81 11.41 2.46
N ASN A 86 4.12 11.38 2.21
CA ASN A 86 4.74 10.66 1.10
C ASN A 86 5.09 9.19 1.44
N ALA A 87 5.00 8.80 2.72
CA ALA A 87 5.17 7.40 3.13
C ALA A 87 4.03 6.52 2.62
N HIS A 88 4.33 5.26 2.33
CA HIS A 88 3.33 4.24 2.03
C HIS A 88 2.72 3.68 3.34
N PRO A 89 1.53 3.07 3.29
CA PRO A 89 0.60 2.90 2.16
C PRO A 89 -0.05 4.19 1.67
N HIS A 90 -0.47 4.22 0.40
CA HIS A 90 -1.32 5.27 -0.15
C HIS A 90 -2.78 4.82 -0.24
N VAL A 91 -3.69 5.79 -0.21
CA VAL A 91 -5.14 5.58 -0.21
C VAL A 91 -5.79 6.32 -1.38
N SER A 92 -6.90 5.80 -1.88
CA SER A 92 -7.64 6.44 -2.98
C SER A 92 -8.52 7.60 -2.52
N GLY A 93 -8.91 7.61 -1.25
CA GLY A 93 -9.70 8.66 -0.60
C GLY A 93 -8.83 9.79 -0.01
N ASN A 94 -9.30 10.33 1.09
CA ASN A 94 -8.60 11.38 1.83
C ASN A 94 -7.35 10.83 2.54
N CYS A 95 -6.30 11.64 2.63
CA CYS A 95 -5.11 11.26 3.38
C CYS A 95 -5.35 11.29 4.90
N ILE A 96 -4.53 10.57 5.63
CA ILE A 96 -4.49 10.63 7.09
C ILE A 96 -3.49 11.71 7.48
N HIS A 97 -3.97 12.86 7.93
CA HIS A 97 -3.12 14.00 8.28
C HIS A 97 -2.16 13.71 9.45
N SER A 98 -2.62 12.93 10.44
CA SER A 98 -1.80 12.49 11.58
C SER A 98 -0.87 11.33 11.28
N GLY A 99 -1.01 10.70 10.11
CA GLY A 99 -0.29 9.49 9.73
C GLY A 99 -0.75 8.23 10.47
N SER A 100 -1.90 8.26 11.15
CA SER A 100 -2.47 7.11 11.84
C SER A 100 -3.97 7.19 11.94
N GLY A 101 -4.66 6.06 11.78
CA GLY A 101 -6.09 5.90 11.99
C GLY A 101 -6.82 5.16 10.86
N PRO A 102 -8.12 4.92 11.03
CA PRO A 102 -8.96 4.30 10.02
C PRO A 102 -9.07 5.20 8.79
N VAL A 103 -9.12 4.57 7.60
CA VAL A 103 -9.22 5.27 6.33
C VAL A 103 -10.52 4.92 5.61
N GLU A 104 -11.31 5.93 5.36
CA GLU A 104 -12.48 5.82 4.49
C GLU A 104 -12.04 5.92 3.03
N SER A 105 -11.58 4.78 2.50
CA SER A 105 -11.03 4.68 1.15
C SER A 105 -11.43 3.34 0.52
N GLU A 106 -11.75 3.36 -0.76
CA GLU A 106 -12.09 2.14 -1.49
C GLU A 106 -10.88 1.27 -1.75
N VAL A 107 -9.73 1.90 -1.94
CA VAL A 107 -8.47 1.24 -2.30
C VAL A 107 -7.34 1.74 -1.43
N VAL A 108 -6.59 0.82 -0.85
CA VAL A 108 -5.36 1.07 -0.10
C VAL A 108 -4.26 0.21 -0.70
N GLY A 109 -3.07 0.77 -0.92
CA GLY A 109 -2.00 -0.01 -1.54
C GLY A 109 -0.60 0.50 -1.28
N VAL A 110 0.35 -0.41 -1.51
CA VAL A 110 1.79 -0.18 -1.47
C VAL A 110 2.40 -0.55 -2.82
N HIS A 111 3.46 0.14 -3.21
CA HIS A 111 4.11 -0.03 -4.48
C HIS A 111 5.61 0.07 -4.33
N ASN A 112 6.32 -0.87 -4.94
CA ASN A 112 7.76 -0.88 -5.05
C ASN A 112 8.14 -0.83 -6.52
N GLY A 113 8.75 0.27 -6.96
CA GLY A 113 9.12 0.52 -8.35
C GLY A 113 9.01 1.99 -8.74
N ILE A 114 8.86 2.26 -10.02
CA ILE A 114 8.72 3.63 -10.58
C ILE A 114 7.66 3.62 -11.68
N ILE A 115 6.70 4.53 -11.59
CA ILE A 115 5.69 4.77 -12.62
C ILE A 115 6.14 5.96 -13.47
N GLU A 116 6.75 5.68 -14.60
CA GLU A 116 7.39 6.69 -15.46
C GLU A 116 6.40 7.72 -16.00
N ASN A 117 5.19 7.31 -16.32
CA ASN A 117 4.15 8.18 -16.88
C ASN A 117 3.15 8.70 -15.84
N TYR A 118 3.55 8.77 -14.55
CA TYR A 118 2.64 9.16 -13.47
C TYR A 118 2.06 10.58 -13.65
N GLN A 119 2.79 11.51 -14.23
CA GLN A 119 2.31 12.88 -14.47
C GLN A 119 1.14 12.90 -15.44
N GLU A 120 1.26 12.20 -16.58
CA GLU A 120 0.18 12.05 -17.56
C GLU A 120 -1.08 11.44 -16.93
N LEU A 121 -0.89 10.39 -16.12
CA LEU A 121 -1.97 9.71 -15.41
C LEU A 121 -2.61 10.62 -14.34
N LYS A 122 -1.80 11.40 -13.63
CA LYS A 122 -2.26 12.38 -12.65
C LYS A 122 -3.14 13.47 -13.28
N GLU A 123 -2.71 14.05 -14.39
CA GLU A 123 -3.50 15.04 -15.15
C GLU A 123 -4.84 14.48 -15.61
N LYS A 124 -4.86 13.22 -16.07
CA LYS A 124 -6.10 12.53 -16.41
C LYS A 124 -7.02 12.41 -15.20
N LEU A 125 -6.51 11.98 -14.05
CA LEU A 125 -7.29 11.82 -12.82
C LEU A 125 -7.80 13.16 -12.27
N LEU A 126 -7.01 14.24 -12.36
CA LEU A 126 -7.45 15.60 -12.00
C LEU A 126 -8.67 16.03 -12.83
N ARG A 127 -8.68 15.75 -14.15
CA ARG A 127 -9.84 16.01 -15.02
C ARG A 127 -11.08 15.18 -14.67
N HIS A 128 -10.91 14.10 -13.92
CA HIS A 128 -11.99 13.26 -13.40
C HIS A 128 -12.36 13.54 -11.94
N GLY A 129 -11.86 14.66 -11.38
CA GLY A 129 -12.23 15.13 -10.04
C GLY A 129 -11.42 14.52 -8.89
N TYR A 130 -10.34 13.78 -9.19
CA TYR A 130 -9.45 13.30 -8.13
C TYR A 130 -8.56 14.45 -7.62
N ALA A 131 -8.41 14.52 -6.30
CA ALA A 131 -7.41 15.37 -5.64
C ALA A 131 -6.22 14.53 -5.19
N PHE A 132 -5.07 15.16 -5.02
CA PHE A 132 -3.84 14.49 -4.60
C PHE A 132 -3.28 15.15 -3.35
N TYR A 133 -2.87 14.34 -2.38
CA TYR A 133 -2.31 14.80 -1.11
C TYR A 133 -0.79 14.61 -1.03
N SER A 134 -0.21 13.76 -1.88
CA SER A 134 1.22 13.47 -1.88
C SER A 134 1.91 13.84 -3.21
N GLN A 135 3.22 13.70 -3.20
CA GLN A 135 4.07 13.94 -4.36
C GLN A 135 4.52 12.63 -5.02
N THR A 136 3.93 11.48 -4.62
CA THR A 136 4.37 10.17 -5.06
C THR A 136 3.64 9.70 -6.31
N ASP A 137 4.32 8.95 -7.14
CA ASP A 137 3.76 8.20 -8.26
C ASP A 137 2.80 7.09 -7.78
N THR A 138 3.04 6.55 -6.59
CA THR A 138 2.20 5.51 -5.99
C THR A 138 0.79 6.00 -5.69
N GLU A 139 0.61 7.22 -5.18
CA GLU A 139 -0.74 7.76 -4.99
C GLU A 139 -1.52 7.81 -6.31
N VAL A 140 -0.83 8.20 -7.39
CA VAL A 140 -1.43 8.22 -8.73
C VAL A 140 -1.85 6.83 -9.16
N LEU A 141 -1.01 5.82 -8.90
CA LEU A 141 -1.30 4.42 -9.22
C LEU A 141 -2.54 3.91 -8.46
N ILE A 142 -2.61 4.14 -7.15
CA ILE A 142 -3.73 3.70 -6.29
C ILE A 142 -5.04 4.40 -6.71
N LYS A 143 -5.01 5.70 -7.00
CA LYS A 143 -6.18 6.44 -7.49
C LYS A 143 -6.60 6.01 -8.91
N LEU A 144 -5.67 5.54 -9.74
CA LEU A 144 -6.01 4.98 -11.04
C LEU A 144 -6.72 3.62 -10.92
N VAL A 145 -6.31 2.78 -9.98
CA VAL A 145 -7.02 1.53 -9.65
C VAL A 145 -8.45 1.85 -9.19
N ASP A 146 -8.61 2.78 -8.25
CA ASP A 146 -9.92 3.23 -7.76
C ASP A 146 -10.81 3.80 -8.88
N TYR A 147 -10.22 4.59 -9.78
CA TYR A 147 -10.93 5.14 -10.94
C TYR A 147 -11.54 4.05 -11.82
N TYR A 148 -10.79 2.99 -12.13
CA TYR A 148 -11.33 1.90 -12.92
C TYR A 148 -12.32 1.04 -12.12
N TYR A 149 -12.05 0.82 -10.84
CA TYR A 149 -12.93 0.10 -9.94
C TYR A 149 -14.32 0.76 -9.86
N LYS A 150 -14.37 2.05 -9.52
CA LYS A 150 -15.63 2.80 -9.35
C LYS A 150 -16.34 3.11 -10.66
N LYS A 151 -15.63 3.74 -11.60
CA LYS A 151 -16.24 4.26 -12.82
C LYS A 151 -16.84 3.18 -13.70
N TYR A 152 -16.19 2.04 -13.76
CA TYR A 152 -16.62 0.94 -14.63
C TYR A 152 -17.24 -0.21 -13.85
N ARG A 153 -17.36 -0.09 -12.53
CA ARG A 153 -17.87 -1.14 -11.63
C ARG A 153 -17.17 -2.48 -11.89
N MET A 154 -15.86 -2.42 -12.05
CA MET A 154 -15.02 -3.59 -12.28
C MET A 154 -14.74 -4.30 -10.97
N GLY A 155 -14.54 -5.62 -11.00
CA GLY A 155 -13.92 -6.34 -9.89
C GLY A 155 -12.44 -5.92 -9.70
N PRO A 156 -11.83 -6.25 -8.55
CA PRO A 156 -10.44 -5.87 -8.23
C PRO A 156 -9.43 -6.27 -9.32
N ILE A 157 -9.50 -7.50 -9.81
CA ILE A 157 -8.58 -8.03 -10.82
C ILE A 157 -8.67 -7.23 -12.13
N ASP A 158 -9.90 -6.96 -12.60
CA ASP A 158 -10.10 -6.21 -13.85
C ASP A 158 -9.66 -4.75 -13.71
N ALA A 159 -9.93 -4.12 -12.56
CA ALA A 159 -9.50 -2.75 -12.26
C ALA A 159 -7.97 -2.64 -12.25
N ILE A 160 -7.28 -3.57 -11.59
CA ILE A 160 -5.82 -3.64 -11.57
C ILE A 160 -5.29 -3.90 -12.99
N THR A 161 -5.81 -4.90 -13.70
CA THR A 161 -5.40 -5.23 -15.06
C THR A 161 -5.55 -4.03 -15.99
N LYS A 162 -6.67 -3.32 -15.91
CA LYS A 162 -6.92 -2.11 -16.71
C LYS A 162 -5.94 -0.99 -16.37
N THR A 163 -5.57 -0.88 -15.10
CA THR A 163 -4.55 0.06 -14.64
C THR A 163 -3.18 -0.31 -15.23
N MET A 164 -2.77 -1.58 -15.11
CA MET A 164 -1.45 -2.04 -15.56
C MET A 164 -1.24 -1.85 -17.08
N VAL A 165 -2.29 -1.95 -17.89
CA VAL A 165 -2.23 -1.66 -19.33
C VAL A 165 -1.89 -0.18 -19.62
N ARG A 166 -2.15 0.73 -18.68
CA ARG A 166 -1.91 2.18 -18.83
C ARG A 166 -0.61 2.65 -18.21
N VAL A 167 -0.07 1.88 -17.29
CA VAL A 167 1.15 2.20 -16.56
C VAL A 167 2.38 1.84 -17.38
N ARG A 168 3.36 2.76 -17.41
CA ARG A 168 4.72 2.51 -17.92
C ARG A 168 5.70 2.51 -16.74
N GLY A 169 6.66 1.58 -16.77
CA GLY A 169 7.68 1.42 -15.73
C GLY A 169 7.67 0.02 -15.12
N SER A 170 8.42 -0.13 -14.04
CA SER A 170 8.53 -1.37 -13.25
C SER A 170 7.74 -1.25 -11.96
N TYR A 171 7.10 -2.34 -11.51
CA TYR A 171 6.32 -2.34 -10.28
C TYR A 171 6.19 -3.72 -9.65
N ALA A 172 6.15 -3.71 -8.33
CA ALA A 172 5.51 -4.70 -7.47
C ALA A 172 4.44 -3.95 -6.65
N LEU A 173 3.21 -4.37 -6.76
CA LEU A 173 2.03 -3.70 -6.21
C LEU A 173 1.25 -4.66 -5.32
N GLU A 174 0.87 -4.23 -4.12
CA GLU A 174 -0.11 -4.89 -3.27
C GLU A 174 -1.26 -3.92 -2.97
N VAL A 175 -2.49 -4.41 -3.09
CA VAL A 175 -3.71 -3.61 -2.96
C VAL A 175 -4.76 -4.36 -2.15
N MET A 176 -5.39 -3.64 -1.22
CA MET A 176 -6.60 -4.06 -0.52
C MET A 176 -7.79 -3.21 -0.97
N PHE A 177 -8.94 -3.84 -1.14
CA PHE A 177 -10.19 -3.17 -1.50
C PHE A 177 -11.19 -3.23 -0.35
N LYS A 178 -11.93 -2.15 -0.14
CA LYS A 178 -12.92 -2.04 0.94
C LYS A 178 -13.96 -3.15 0.91
N ASP A 179 -14.48 -3.48 -0.27
CA ASP A 179 -15.53 -4.48 -0.43
C ASP A 179 -15.04 -5.94 -0.44
N TYR A 180 -13.72 -6.16 -0.30
CA TYR A 180 -13.10 -7.48 -0.33
C TYR A 180 -12.22 -7.69 0.92
N PRO A 181 -12.84 -7.91 2.10
CA PRO A 181 -12.11 -8.12 3.34
C PRO A 181 -11.29 -9.42 3.30
N GLY A 182 -10.10 -9.39 3.90
CA GLY A 182 -9.21 -10.54 3.96
C GLY A 182 -8.47 -10.88 2.68
N GLU A 183 -8.64 -10.07 1.61
CA GLU A 183 -8.00 -10.30 0.33
C GLU A 183 -6.92 -9.24 0.02
N ILE A 184 -5.77 -9.71 -0.46
CA ILE A 184 -4.70 -8.88 -1.01
C ILE A 184 -4.54 -9.22 -2.48
N TYR A 185 -4.64 -8.23 -3.32
CA TYR A 185 -4.44 -8.36 -4.77
C TYR A 185 -3.06 -7.85 -5.13
N THR A 186 -2.35 -8.61 -5.95
CA THR A 186 -0.98 -8.30 -6.33
C THR A 186 -0.81 -8.21 -7.84
N ALA A 187 0.09 -7.33 -8.26
CA ALA A 187 0.55 -7.25 -9.65
C ALA A 187 2.03 -6.91 -9.71
N ARG A 188 2.77 -7.49 -10.65
CA ARG A 188 4.17 -7.17 -10.85
C ARG A 188 4.57 -7.08 -12.31
N LYS A 189 5.55 -6.22 -12.58
CA LYS A 189 6.27 -6.14 -13.86
C LYS A 189 7.69 -5.70 -13.59
N ASP A 190 8.65 -6.50 -14.01
CA ASP A 190 10.10 -6.23 -13.91
C ASP A 190 10.63 -5.96 -12.48
N SER A 191 9.81 -6.19 -11.46
CA SER A 191 10.16 -6.14 -10.03
C SER A 191 9.95 -7.51 -9.39
N PRO A 192 10.81 -7.95 -8.48
CA PRO A 192 10.61 -9.23 -7.80
C PRO A 192 9.38 -9.18 -6.88
N MET A 193 8.68 -10.30 -6.79
CA MET A 193 7.61 -10.54 -5.82
C MET A 193 7.46 -12.04 -5.66
N ILE A 194 7.36 -12.49 -4.42
CA ILE A 194 7.19 -13.90 -4.04
C ILE A 194 5.90 -14.02 -3.24
N ILE A 195 5.14 -15.08 -3.48
CA ILE A 195 3.98 -15.46 -2.66
C ILE A 195 4.31 -16.79 -2.01
N GLY A 196 4.25 -16.83 -0.68
CA GLY A 196 4.44 -18.02 0.13
C GLY A 196 3.16 -18.42 0.85
N ILE A 197 2.92 -19.72 0.98
CA ILE A 197 1.79 -20.27 1.75
C ILE A 197 2.36 -21.22 2.80
N ALA A 198 2.03 -20.98 4.07
CA ALA A 198 2.45 -21.80 5.18
C ALA A 198 1.37 -21.84 6.26
N GLY A 199 1.03 -23.03 6.78
CA GLY A 199 0.05 -23.16 7.87
C GLY A 199 -1.37 -22.68 7.54
N GLY A 200 -1.72 -22.54 6.26
CA GLY A 200 -3.01 -21.96 5.83
C GLY A 200 -3.03 -20.44 5.79
N GLU A 201 -1.87 -19.81 5.88
CA GLU A 201 -1.66 -18.37 5.81
C GLU A 201 -0.88 -18.01 4.54
N THR A 202 -1.08 -16.80 4.02
CA THR A 202 -0.44 -16.32 2.80
C THR A 202 0.43 -15.11 3.11
N TYR A 203 1.65 -15.16 2.61
CA TYR A 203 2.68 -14.13 2.72
C TYR A 203 3.05 -13.63 1.33
N VAL A 204 3.28 -12.33 1.19
CA VAL A 204 3.79 -11.69 -0.02
C VAL A 204 5.01 -10.86 0.32
N ALA A 205 6.07 -10.89 -0.52
CA ALA A 205 7.27 -10.06 -0.36
C ALA A 205 7.97 -9.78 -1.70
#